data_a2183255356a23adc3aa7c415969793c
#
_entry.id   a2183255356a23adc3aa7c415969793c
#
_cell.length_a   1.000
_cell.length_b   1.000
_cell.length_c   1.000
_cell.angle_alpha   90.00
_cell.angle_beta   90.00
_cell.angle_gamma   90.00
#
_symmetry.space_group_name_H-M   'P 1'
#
loop_
_entity.id
_entity.type
_entity.pdbx_description
1 polymer ?
#
loop_
_entity_poly.entity_id
_entity_poly.type
_entity_poly.pdbx_seq_one_letter_code
_entity_poly.pdbx_strand_id
1 'polypeptide(L)'
;RAVSELNCVQEVHIISVNNECKELLLVLSARNMGGNLRIYCINDAQSFVCDESNMETSSVKIAPFTLEEMQYLYEPNASLMKAGCFGVLSERYDARMLSKNSHLFVSREPIAVFPGRSFRIIAISSFNKKELKRHLSGITKANIATRNFPLSVAELRKRLKLKDGGETYIFATTLSDESHVLVITEKA
;
A
#
# COMPACT_ATOMS: atom_id res chain seq x y z
N ARG A 1 6.32 9.01 18.32
CA ARG A 1 7.29 9.63 19.22
C ARG A 1 6.99 11.12 19.41
N ALA A 2 6.97 11.98 18.36
CA ALA A 2 6.67 13.40 18.54
C ALA A 2 5.30 13.65 19.19
N VAL A 3 4.27 12.92 18.79
CA VAL A 3 2.90 13.05 19.35
C VAL A 3 2.86 12.60 20.82
N SER A 4 3.54 11.53 21.19
CA SER A 4 3.57 11.04 22.58
C SER A 4 4.39 11.92 23.54
N GLU A 5 5.24 12.80 23.02
CA GLU A 5 6.01 13.76 23.80
C GLU A 5 5.25 15.09 24.01
N LEU A 6 4.16 15.33 23.27
CA LEU A 6 3.35 16.54 23.30
C LEU A 6 1.93 16.24 23.82
N ASN A 7 1.63 16.63 25.04
CA ASN A 7 0.35 16.31 25.73
C ASN A 7 -0.87 17.11 25.24
N CYS A 8 -0.74 17.93 24.21
CA CYS A 8 -1.79 18.86 23.76
C CYS A 8 -2.08 18.79 22.26
N VAL A 9 -1.64 17.72 21.56
CA VAL A 9 -1.89 17.53 20.13
C VAL A 9 -3.36 17.17 19.92
N GLN A 10 -4.04 17.92 19.05
CA GLN A 10 -5.43 17.69 18.64
C GLN A 10 -5.54 17.08 17.26
N GLU A 11 -4.64 17.50 16.36
CA GLU A 11 -4.64 17.02 15.00
C GLU A 11 -3.21 16.78 14.50
N VAL A 12 -3.05 15.76 13.69
CA VAL A 12 -1.85 15.45 12.92
C VAL A 12 -2.19 15.50 11.44
N HIS A 13 -1.54 16.35 10.68
CA HIS A 13 -1.69 16.41 9.24
C HIS A 13 -0.42 15.89 8.57
N ILE A 14 -0.53 14.84 7.80
CA ILE A 14 0.54 14.25 7.00
C ILE A 14 0.30 14.61 5.55
N ILE A 15 1.12 15.51 5.02
CA ILE A 15 0.94 16.11 3.71
C ILE A 15 1.95 15.52 2.73
N SER A 16 1.43 14.99 1.63
CA SER A 16 2.19 14.47 0.50
C SER A 16 1.81 15.18 -0.79
N VAL A 17 2.77 15.35 -1.67
CA VAL A 17 2.60 15.92 -3.01
C VAL A 17 3.26 14.99 -4.02
N ASN A 18 2.56 14.62 -5.08
CA ASN A 18 3.04 13.66 -6.07
C ASN A 18 3.50 12.33 -5.42
N ASN A 19 2.74 11.86 -4.43
CA ASN A 19 3.02 10.64 -3.66
C ASN A 19 4.38 10.67 -2.91
N GLU A 20 4.85 11.84 -2.53
CA GLU A 20 6.05 12.04 -1.70
C GLU A 20 5.67 12.85 -0.46
N CYS A 21 5.95 12.30 0.75
CA CYS A 21 5.65 12.98 2.00
C CYS A 21 6.53 14.23 2.16
N LYS A 22 5.89 15.40 2.29
CA LYS A 22 6.57 16.69 2.38
C LYS A 22 6.55 17.26 3.79
N GLU A 23 5.41 17.21 4.47
CA GLU A 23 5.24 17.88 5.74
C GLU A 23 4.48 17.05 6.76
N LEU A 24 4.76 17.28 8.02
CA LEU A 24 4.03 16.82 9.19
C LEU A 24 3.65 18.05 10.02
N LEU A 25 2.36 18.39 10.05
CA LEU A 25 1.83 19.49 10.84
C LEU A 25 1.11 18.95 12.06
N LEU A 26 1.34 19.59 13.21
CA LEU A 26 0.69 19.29 14.48
C LEU A 26 -0.15 20.49 14.92
N VAL A 27 -1.44 20.29 15.13
CA VAL A 27 -2.31 21.30 15.73
C VAL A 27 -2.34 21.08 17.23
N LEU A 28 -1.91 22.08 17.97
CA LEU A 28 -1.83 22.05 19.42
C LEU A 28 -2.95 22.90 20.05
N SER A 29 -3.53 22.42 21.14
CA SER A 29 -4.48 23.21 21.94
C SER A 29 -3.83 23.64 23.26
N ALA A 30 -3.97 24.93 23.61
CA ALA A 30 -3.51 25.44 24.90
C ALA A 30 -4.30 24.88 26.09
N ARG A 31 -5.47 24.30 25.84
CA ARG A 31 -6.30 23.61 26.83
C ARG A 31 -6.40 22.15 26.46
N ASN A 32 -6.15 21.27 27.41
CA ASN A 32 -6.40 19.84 27.22
C ASN A 32 -7.94 19.63 27.13
N MET A 33 -8.45 19.60 25.89
CA MET A 33 -9.89 19.52 25.62
C MET A 33 -10.45 18.10 25.68
N GLY A 34 -9.61 17.10 26.01
CA GLY A 34 -10.07 15.70 26.20
C GLY A 34 -10.74 15.13 24.95
N GLY A 35 -10.19 15.34 23.76
CA GLY A 35 -10.71 14.79 22.50
C GLY A 35 -9.82 13.71 21.91
N ASN A 36 -10.38 12.84 21.07
CA ASN A 36 -9.59 11.89 20.28
C ASN A 36 -8.71 12.65 19.29
N LEU A 37 -7.45 12.26 19.22
CA LEU A 37 -6.50 12.77 18.22
C LEU A 37 -6.99 12.42 16.82
N ARG A 38 -7.13 13.42 15.95
CA ARG A 38 -7.49 13.23 14.52
C ARG A 38 -6.25 13.22 13.65
N ILE A 39 -6.22 12.30 12.70
CA ILE A 39 -5.11 12.12 11.77
C ILE A 39 -5.62 12.35 10.35
N TYR A 40 -5.06 13.34 9.68
CA TYR A 40 -5.36 13.73 8.32
C TYR A 40 -4.22 13.30 7.41
N CYS A 41 -4.51 12.40 6.46
CA CYS A 41 -3.58 11.96 5.43
C CYS A 41 -3.98 12.61 4.11
N ILE A 42 -3.15 13.50 3.59
CA ILE A 42 -3.42 14.29 2.40
C ILE A 42 -2.36 13.97 1.35
N ASN A 43 -2.79 13.66 0.13
CA ASN A 43 -1.90 13.51 -1.02
C ASN A 43 -2.54 14.15 -2.25
N ASP A 44 -2.02 15.30 -2.69
CA ASP A 44 -2.64 16.12 -3.74
C ASP A 44 -4.13 16.37 -3.45
N ALA A 45 -5.04 15.91 -4.30
CA ALA A 45 -6.48 16.03 -4.13
C ALA A 45 -7.09 14.88 -3.28
N GLN A 46 -6.31 13.87 -2.90
CA GLN A 46 -6.81 12.76 -2.07
C GLN A 46 -6.70 13.12 -0.59
N SER A 47 -7.74 12.84 0.17
CA SER A 47 -7.74 12.99 1.62
C SER A 47 -8.33 11.76 2.31
N PHE A 48 -7.77 11.43 3.46
CA PHE A 48 -8.25 10.37 4.33
C PHE A 48 -8.11 10.83 5.78
N VAL A 49 -9.16 10.62 6.57
CA VAL A 49 -9.18 11.02 7.98
C VAL A 49 -9.54 9.83 8.85
N CYS A 50 -8.84 9.65 9.94
CA CYS A 50 -9.17 8.71 10.99
C CYS A 50 -8.83 9.27 12.37
N ASP A 51 -9.40 8.68 13.41
CA ASP A 51 -9.11 9.01 14.80
C ASP A 51 -8.12 7.98 15.37
N GLU A 52 -7.36 8.38 16.39
CA GLU A 52 -6.43 7.49 17.09
C GLU A 52 -7.13 6.24 17.63
N SER A 53 -8.34 6.39 18.20
CA SER A 53 -9.14 5.27 18.67
C SER A 53 -9.49 4.27 17.56
N ASN A 54 -9.72 4.72 16.34
CA ASN A 54 -9.91 3.83 15.18
C ASN A 54 -8.63 3.05 14.86
N MET A 55 -7.46 3.70 14.97
CA MET A 55 -6.19 3.01 14.72
C MET A 55 -5.87 1.95 15.76
N GLU A 56 -6.22 2.20 17.02
CA GLU A 56 -6.01 1.25 18.11
C GLU A 56 -6.95 0.04 18.06
N THR A 57 -8.18 0.24 17.62
CA THR A 57 -9.22 -0.81 17.59
C THR A 57 -9.24 -1.59 16.28
N SER A 58 -8.83 -0.98 15.17
CA SER A 58 -8.84 -1.60 13.86
C SER A 58 -7.74 -2.64 13.68
N SER A 59 -8.05 -3.72 13.00
CA SER A 59 -7.12 -4.78 12.68
C SER A 59 -6.91 -4.95 11.18
N VAL A 60 -5.69 -5.28 10.78
CA VAL A 60 -5.38 -5.59 9.39
C VAL A 60 -5.88 -7.00 9.06
N LYS A 61 -6.77 -7.11 8.08
CA LYS A 61 -7.15 -8.40 7.50
C LYS A 61 -6.07 -8.84 6.52
N ILE A 62 -5.50 -10.02 6.73
CA ILE A 62 -4.50 -10.59 5.81
C ILE A 62 -5.18 -11.41 4.73
N ALA A 63 -4.67 -11.30 3.49
CA ALA A 63 -5.16 -12.09 2.37
C ALA A 63 -4.83 -13.58 2.56
N PRO A 64 -5.67 -14.51 2.05
CA PRO A 64 -5.36 -15.92 2.05
C PRO A 64 -4.15 -16.20 1.16
N PHE A 65 -3.48 -17.34 1.35
CA PHE A 65 -2.33 -17.74 0.54
C PHE A 65 -2.70 -17.92 -0.94
N THR A 66 -3.91 -18.38 -1.21
CA THR A 66 -4.45 -18.49 -2.57
C THR A 66 -5.06 -17.15 -2.96
N LEU A 67 -4.38 -16.42 -3.83
CA LEU A 67 -4.80 -15.10 -4.31
C LEU A 67 -5.65 -15.17 -5.59
N GLU A 68 -6.09 -16.35 -6.00
CA GLU A 68 -6.80 -16.60 -7.27
C GLU A 68 -8.10 -15.80 -7.41
N GLU A 69 -8.76 -15.50 -6.29
CA GLU A 69 -10.00 -14.72 -6.27
C GLU A 69 -9.78 -13.22 -6.21
N MET A 70 -8.53 -12.76 -6.01
CA MET A 70 -8.21 -11.35 -5.91
C MET A 70 -8.05 -10.76 -7.30
N GLN A 71 -8.84 -9.74 -7.60
CA GLN A 71 -8.87 -9.09 -8.92
C GLN A 71 -8.22 -7.71 -8.92
N TYR A 72 -8.13 -7.08 -7.77
CA TYR A 72 -7.60 -5.72 -7.65
C TYR A 72 -6.49 -5.64 -6.61
N LEU A 73 -5.49 -4.81 -6.91
CA LEU A 73 -4.39 -4.48 -6.01
C LEU A 73 -4.36 -2.97 -5.78
N TYR A 74 -4.14 -2.57 -4.53
CA TYR A 74 -4.07 -1.17 -4.12
C TYR A 74 -2.77 -0.89 -3.38
N GLU A 75 -2.17 0.22 -3.72
CA GLU A 75 -1.01 0.75 -3.02
C GLU A 75 -1.39 2.07 -2.34
N PRO A 76 -1.43 2.15 -1.00
CA PRO A 76 -1.74 3.38 -0.30
C PRO A 76 -0.77 4.51 -0.67
N ASN A 77 -1.24 5.74 -0.67
CA ASN A 77 -0.38 6.89 -0.95
C ASN A 77 0.62 7.15 0.20
N ALA A 78 1.60 8.02 -0.05
CA ALA A 78 2.71 8.26 0.87
C ALA A 78 2.27 8.79 2.24
N SER A 79 1.20 9.59 2.34
CA SER A 79 0.70 10.08 3.62
C SER A 79 0.13 8.95 4.48
N LEU A 80 -0.61 8.02 3.88
CA LEU A 80 -1.13 6.82 4.55
C LEU A 80 -0.03 5.87 4.99
N MET A 81 0.97 5.68 4.13
CA MET A 81 2.16 4.89 4.45
C MET A 81 2.88 5.46 5.68
N LYS A 82 2.97 6.78 5.78
CA LYS A 82 3.57 7.48 6.91
C LYS A 82 2.73 7.41 8.19
N ALA A 83 1.40 7.49 8.06
CA ALA A 83 0.46 7.37 9.17
C ALA A 83 0.41 5.98 9.79
N GLY A 84 0.56 4.93 8.97
CA GLY A 84 0.46 3.55 9.43
C GLY A 84 -0.96 3.08 9.73
N CYS A 85 -2.01 3.76 9.21
CA CYS A 85 -3.42 3.46 9.50
C CYS A 85 -3.96 2.26 8.68
N PHE A 86 -3.17 1.19 8.58
CA PHE A 86 -3.47 0.04 7.72
C PHE A 86 -4.68 -0.78 8.19
N GLY A 87 -4.93 -0.87 9.50
CA GLY A 87 -6.11 -1.50 10.06
C GLY A 87 -7.38 -0.77 9.62
N VAL A 88 -7.39 0.56 9.76
CA VAL A 88 -8.53 1.41 9.35
C VAL A 88 -8.79 1.29 7.84
N LEU A 89 -7.74 1.24 7.01
CA LEU A 89 -7.87 1.00 5.58
C LEU A 89 -8.50 -0.36 5.29
N SER A 90 -8.00 -1.41 5.96
CA SER A 90 -8.49 -2.78 5.78
C SER A 90 -9.97 -2.91 6.09
N GLU A 91 -10.44 -2.28 7.17
CA GLU A 91 -11.84 -2.32 7.59
C GLU A 91 -12.73 -1.43 6.72
N ARG A 92 -12.32 -0.17 6.49
CA ARG A 92 -13.14 0.81 5.76
C ARG A 92 -13.40 0.42 4.32
N TYR A 93 -12.43 -0.22 3.66
CA TYR A 93 -12.52 -0.62 2.26
C TYR A 93 -12.76 -2.12 2.07
N ASP A 94 -12.92 -2.89 3.14
CA ASP A 94 -12.97 -4.37 3.13
C ASP A 94 -11.83 -4.98 2.28
N ALA A 95 -10.67 -4.36 2.35
CA ALA A 95 -9.47 -4.79 1.63
C ALA A 95 -8.55 -5.62 2.53
N ARG A 96 -7.85 -6.58 1.94
CA ARG A 96 -6.93 -7.47 2.66
C ARG A 96 -5.49 -7.15 2.29
N MET A 97 -4.61 -7.04 3.27
CA MET A 97 -3.19 -6.82 3.01
C MET A 97 -2.50 -8.15 2.65
N LEU A 98 -1.64 -8.16 1.65
CA LEU A 98 -0.96 -9.38 1.16
C LEU A 98 -0.10 -10.05 2.25
N SER A 99 0.61 -9.24 3.03
CA SER A 99 1.31 -9.68 4.24
C SER A 99 1.57 -8.47 5.14
N LYS A 100 1.90 -8.71 6.41
CA LYS A 100 2.11 -7.67 7.42
C LYS A 100 3.05 -6.54 6.99
N ASN A 101 4.07 -6.87 6.20
CA ASN A 101 5.12 -5.93 5.80
C ASN A 101 5.03 -5.52 4.31
N SER A 102 4.01 -5.99 3.58
CA SER A 102 3.84 -5.64 2.15
C SER A 102 3.26 -4.25 1.96
N HIS A 103 2.35 -3.85 2.83
CA HIS A 103 1.55 -2.62 2.72
C HIS A 103 0.81 -2.51 1.37
N LEU A 104 0.59 -3.65 0.70
CA LEU A 104 -0.19 -3.78 -0.51
C LEU A 104 -1.52 -4.43 -0.15
N PHE A 105 -2.62 -3.86 -0.63
CA PHE A 105 -3.97 -4.36 -0.36
C PHE A 105 -4.55 -5.01 -1.61
N VAL A 106 -5.42 -5.97 -1.41
CA VAL A 106 -6.14 -6.67 -2.49
C VAL A 106 -7.61 -6.78 -2.15
N SER A 107 -8.45 -6.83 -3.18
CA SER A 107 -9.89 -7.10 -3.08
C SER A 107 -10.38 -7.94 -4.24
N ARG A 108 -11.57 -8.55 -4.08
CA ARG A 108 -12.28 -9.24 -5.16
C ARG A 108 -12.99 -8.23 -6.07
N GLU A 109 -13.67 -7.26 -5.46
CA GLU A 109 -14.43 -6.22 -6.14
C GLU A 109 -13.65 -4.92 -6.20
N PRO A 110 -13.92 -4.06 -7.19
CA PRO A 110 -13.25 -2.77 -7.31
C PRO A 110 -13.67 -1.82 -6.18
N ILE A 111 -12.69 -1.13 -5.60
CA ILE A 111 -12.91 -0.03 -4.66
C ILE A 111 -12.95 1.26 -5.46
N ALA A 112 -14.10 1.91 -5.54
CA ALA A 112 -14.31 3.08 -6.40
C ALA A 112 -13.38 4.26 -6.09
N VAL A 113 -13.11 4.51 -4.81
CA VAL A 113 -12.23 5.60 -4.37
C VAL A 113 -11.31 5.06 -3.27
N PHE A 114 -10.15 4.57 -3.66
CA PHE A 114 -9.10 4.18 -2.74
C PHE A 114 -8.06 5.31 -2.63
N PRO A 115 -7.62 5.71 -1.43
CA PRO A 115 -6.66 6.79 -1.26
C PRO A 115 -5.22 6.31 -1.57
N GLY A 116 -4.92 6.21 -2.84
CA GLY A 116 -3.66 5.67 -3.35
C GLY A 116 -3.75 5.35 -4.84
N ARG A 117 -3.04 4.32 -5.27
CA ARG A 117 -3.07 3.81 -6.63
C ARG A 117 -3.84 2.50 -6.71
N SER A 118 -4.67 2.36 -7.73
CA SER A 118 -5.49 1.17 -7.97
C SER A 118 -5.03 0.46 -9.24
N PHE A 119 -5.01 -0.87 -9.18
CA PHE A 119 -4.57 -1.72 -10.28
C PHE A 119 -5.48 -2.93 -10.42
N ARG A 120 -5.69 -3.37 -11.65
CA ARG A 120 -6.33 -4.65 -11.97
C ARG A 120 -5.26 -5.75 -12.04
N ILE A 121 -5.46 -6.85 -11.35
CA ILE A 121 -4.56 -8.00 -11.37
C ILE A 121 -4.78 -8.78 -12.68
N ILE A 122 -3.72 -8.98 -13.43
CA ILE A 122 -3.72 -9.75 -14.68
C ILE A 122 -3.24 -11.18 -14.42
N ALA A 123 -2.19 -11.32 -13.60
CA ALA A 123 -1.66 -12.61 -13.21
C ALA A 123 -0.89 -12.51 -11.90
N ILE A 124 -0.80 -13.63 -11.20
CA ILE A 124 0.08 -13.80 -10.06
C ILE A 124 1.03 -14.94 -10.40
N SER A 125 2.32 -14.67 -10.30
CA SER A 125 3.38 -15.60 -10.65
C SER A 125 4.22 -15.89 -9.43
N SER A 126 4.48 -17.16 -9.16
CA SER A 126 5.58 -17.51 -8.25
C SER A 126 6.92 -17.07 -8.86
N PHE A 127 7.94 -16.93 -8.01
CA PHE A 127 9.26 -16.47 -8.47
C PHE A 127 10.11 -17.62 -9.04
N ASN A 128 9.49 -18.55 -9.78
CA ASN A 128 10.17 -19.63 -10.47
C ASN A 128 10.28 -19.36 -11.99
N LYS A 129 11.33 -19.90 -12.62
CA LYS A 129 11.68 -19.62 -14.02
C LYS A 129 10.55 -20.00 -15.02
N LYS A 130 9.82 -21.08 -14.74
CA LYS A 130 8.78 -21.58 -15.65
C LYS A 130 7.58 -20.64 -15.69
N GLU A 131 7.08 -20.23 -14.51
CA GLU A 131 5.96 -19.31 -14.40
C GLU A 131 6.30 -17.91 -14.84
N LEU A 132 7.49 -17.41 -14.48
CA LEU A 132 7.97 -16.13 -14.98
C LEU A 132 7.98 -16.08 -16.51
N LYS A 133 8.47 -17.15 -17.17
CA LYS A 133 8.44 -17.23 -18.64
C LYS A 133 7.02 -17.24 -19.18
N ARG A 134 6.09 -17.93 -18.52
CA ARG A 134 4.68 -18.00 -18.93
C ARG A 134 3.98 -16.65 -18.82
N HIS A 135 4.08 -16.00 -17.66
CA HIS A 135 3.32 -14.80 -17.37
C HIS A 135 3.95 -13.50 -17.90
N LEU A 136 5.26 -13.49 -18.15
CA LEU A 136 5.97 -12.33 -18.71
C LEU A 136 6.24 -12.46 -20.23
N SER A 137 5.71 -13.50 -20.87
CA SER A 137 5.85 -13.67 -22.31
C SER A 137 5.24 -12.47 -23.05
N GLY A 138 6.05 -11.84 -23.93
CA GLY A 138 5.62 -10.65 -24.69
C GLY A 138 5.78 -9.31 -23.95
N ILE A 139 5.99 -9.30 -22.63
CA ILE A 139 6.24 -8.09 -21.87
C ILE A 139 7.72 -7.73 -21.98
N THR A 140 8.02 -6.57 -22.55
CA THR A 140 9.40 -6.07 -22.71
C THR A 140 9.70 -4.88 -21.80
N LYS A 141 8.66 -4.21 -21.29
CA LYS A 141 8.73 -3.05 -20.39
C LYS A 141 7.75 -3.23 -19.25
N ALA A 142 8.13 -2.83 -18.03
CA ALA A 142 7.24 -2.78 -16.90
C ALA A 142 7.72 -1.79 -15.84
N ASN A 143 6.76 -1.19 -15.13
CA ASN A 143 6.99 -0.41 -13.92
C ASN A 143 7.08 -1.40 -12.75
N ILE A 144 8.25 -1.53 -12.13
CA ILE A 144 8.49 -2.51 -11.08
C ILE A 144 8.54 -1.82 -9.72
N ALA A 145 7.80 -2.36 -8.75
CA ALA A 145 7.88 -1.99 -7.34
C ALA A 145 8.16 -3.24 -6.48
N THR A 146 8.97 -3.06 -5.46
CA THR A 146 9.26 -4.12 -4.47
C THR A 146 8.72 -3.72 -3.11
N ARG A 147 8.02 -4.63 -2.43
CA ARG A 147 7.49 -4.47 -1.08
C ARG A 147 7.78 -5.74 -0.28
N ASN A 148 8.62 -5.64 0.74
CA ASN A 148 9.04 -6.82 1.52
C ASN A 148 9.55 -7.95 0.61
N PHE A 149 10.50 -7.66 -0.27
CA PHE A 149 11.05 -8.59 -1.25
C PHE A 149 12.57 -8.62 -1.17
N PRO A 150 13.24 -9.79 -1.33
CA PRO A 150 14.68 -9.91 -1.09
C PRO A 150 15.57 -9.24 -2.15
N LEU A 151 15.01 -8.89 -3.31
CA LEU A 151 15.74 -8.22 -4.38
C LEU A 151 15.30 -6.76 -4.52
N SER A 152 16.26 -5.89 -4.82
CA SER A 152 15.97 -4.51 -5.24
C SER A 152 15.29 -4.45 -6.60
N VAL A 153 14.66 -3.33 -6.92
CA VAL A 153 14.04 -3.08 -8.23
C VAL A 153 15.05 -3.27 -9.37
N ALA A 154 16.29 -2.81 -9.19
CA ALA A 154 17.34 -2.91 -10.22
C ALA A 154 17.75 -4.37 -10.49
N GLU A 155 17.93 -5.17 -9.43
CA GLU A 155 18.26 -6.59 -9.54
C GLU A 155 17.12 -7.38 -10.18
N LEU A 156 15.87 -7.10 -9.73
CA LEU A 156 14.69 -7.75 -10.27
C LEU A 156 14.50 -7.43 -11.75
N ARG A 157 14.67 -6.16 -12.13
CA ARG A 157 14.63 -5.70 -13.54
C ARG A 157 15.64 -6.44 -14.41
N LYS A 158 16.88 -6.56 -13.95
CA LYS A 158 17.94 -7.30 -14.63
C LYS A 158 17.57 -8.79 -14.77
N ARG A 159 17.07 -9.41 -13.72
CA ARG A 159 16.69 -10.82 -13.70
C ARG A 159 15.51 -11.13 -14.63
N LEU A 160 14.51 -10.25 -14.67
CA LEU A 160 13.34 -10.38 -15.54
C LEU A 160 13.61 -9.93 -16.98
N LYS A 161 14.74 -9.25 -17.24
CA LYS A 161 15.13 -8.69 -18.55
C LYS A 161 14.10 -7.66 -19.08
N LEU A 162 13.52 -6.87 -18.19
CA LEU A 162 12.52 -5.86 -18.53
C LEU A 162 13.15 -4.46 -18.55
N LYS A 163 12.70 -3.63 -19.48
CA LYS A 163 13.00 -2.19 -19.51
C LYS A 163 11.98 -1.43 -18.62
N ASP A 164 12.32 -0.21 -18.25
CA ASP A 164 11.41 0.65 -17.48
C ASP A 164 10.28 1.21 -18.32
N GLY A 165 9.11 1.44 -17.68
CA GLY A 165 7.93 2.04 -18.30
C GLY A 165 6.97 1.01 -18.91
N GLY A 166 6.08 1.48 -19.81
CA GLY A 166 4.97 0.69 -20.38
C GLY A 166 3.73 0.69 -19.47
N GLU A 167 2.71 -0.05 -19.88
CA GLU A 167 1.41 -0.12 -19.20
C GLU A 167 1.34 -1.19 -18.09
N THR A 168 2.29 -2.12 -18.09
CA THR A 168 2.36 -3.18 -17.09
C THR A 168 3.03 -2.69 -15.80
N TYR A 169 2.43 -3.03 -14.66
CA TYR A 169 3.01 -2.82 -13.33
C TYR A 169 3.27 -4.19 -12.68
N ILE A 170 4.42 -4.34 -12.07
CA ILE A 170 4.81 -5.58 -11.37
C ILE A 170 5.14 -5.24 -9.93
N PHE A 171 4.37 -5.81 -9.01
CA PHE A 171 4.62 -5.71 -7.58
C PHE A 171 5.24 -7.02 -7.09
N ALA A 172 6.50 -6.97 -6.70
CA ALA A 172 7.19 -8.10 -6.09
C ALA A 172 7.06 -8.02 -4.57
N THR A 173 6.55 -9.07 -3.97
CA THR A 173 6.32 -9.12 -2.52
C THR A 173 6.50 -10.52 -1.96
N THR A 174 6.57 -10.61 -0.63
CA THR A 174 6.56 -11.85 0.13
C THR A 174 5.21 -11.98 0.83
N LEU A 175 4.54 -13.10 0.64
CA LEU A 175 3.28 -13.42 1.31
C LEU A 175 3.49 -13.84 2.78
N SER A 176 2.41 -14.08 3.49
CA SER A 176 2.46 -14.47 4.91
C SER A 176 2.98 -15.88 5.16
N ASP A 177 3.01 -16.75 4.14
CA ASP A 177 3.65 -18.07 4.13
C ASP A 177 5.13 -18.03 3.68
N GLU A 178 5.71 -16.82 3.62
CA GLU A 178 7.06 -16.54 3.14
C GLU A 178 7.32 -16.83 1.66
N SER A 179 6.30 -17.18 0.89
CA SER A 179 6.45 -17.35 -0.56
C SER A 179 6.66 -16.02 -1.28
N HIS A 180 7.52 -16.02 -2.28
CA HIS A 180 7.83 -14.86 -3.10
C HIS A 180 6.96 -14.86 -4.36
N VAL A 181 6.21 -13.79 -4.56
CA VAL A 181 5.30 -13.63 -5.70
C VAL A 181 5.52 -12.34 -6.46
N LEU A 182 5.19 -12.37 -7.73
CA LEU A 182 5.05 -11.20 -8.60
C LEU A 182 3.57 -11.04 -8.93
N VAL A 183 2.97 -9.94 -8.52
CA VAL A 183 1.62 -9.55 -8.92
C VAL A 183 1.75 -8.67 -10.17
N ILE A 184 1.32 -9.18 -11.31
CA ILE A 184 1.37 -8.52 -12.60
C ILE A 184 0.04 -7.82 -12.82
N THR A 185 0.07 -6.52 -13.05
CA THR A 185 -1.10 -5.66 -13.04
C THR A 185 -1.07 -4.63 -14.15
N GLU A 186 -2.22 -4.01 -14.41
CA GLU A 186 -2.38 -2.78 -15.18
C GLU A 186 -3.14 -1.75 -14.34
N LYS A 187 -3.10 -0.46 -14.71
CA LYS A 187 -3.91 0.56 -14.01
C LYS A 187 -5.40 0.24 -14.13
N ALA A 188 -6.13 0.36 -13.02
CA ALA A 188 -7.59 0.24 -12.98
C ALA A 188 -8.25 1.56 -13.37
#